data_8fc1f7aa07aba26e93cba9c03d96b592
#
_entry.id   8fc1f7aa07aba26e93cba9c03d96b592
#
_cell.length_a   1.000
_cell.length_b   1.000
_cell.length_c   1.000
_cell.angle_alpha   90.00
_cell.angle_beta   90.00
_cell.angle_gamma   90.00
#
_symmetry.space_group_name_H-M   'P 1'
#
loop_
_entity.id
_entity.type
_entity.pdbx_description
1 polymer ?
#
loop_
_entity_poly.entity_id
_entity_poly.type
_entity_poly.pdbx_seq_one_letter_code
_entity_poly.pdbx_strand_id
1 'polypeptide(L)'
;MLLLAVCGCHQEAPEGSLVLTQTPVGVPPPPAATVLDVRYPPGSRVVLLVPPFRTDTVRVLSSGLVAAGDPCVSWDGRRVYFAGKSSEKADWQIYKVDAGGGRPELLTHMPGGAMDPALAAHEELVFSSPVPKAGRLWTTKEPAALYGQMPGQAPRQLTFSPDSAAGATVLRDGRILFVTAQARDDHHAPRHLSLFTINNDGTEVTAYACQEEGVDFIRRPRELGDSRIAFLAARMEEPGPMGRAECVKSAAPFATRSNLFSFRSDGCSSVEPMPGNDLLACIETSGWVGRSMMGNAAIFRVAPDAAALGAPIFDDPQWNSIEATPVAARAEPAGHTTAVMPGAPRGTVLCLNVNDSSEPAADRNPAPAAELRVFVSAGSGQQRPLGTVPVASDGSVLVYLPVGVPLGFDTLDAQGNLLRHQPAFLWLQPKENRGCVGCHEPRNHSPRNIRPLATQREPARLDFADQTTAPRATAP
;
A
#
# COMPACT_ATOMS: atom_id res chain seq x y z
N MET A 1 -23.73 25.70 38.82
CA MET A 1 -23.77 24.64 37.79
C MET A 1 -22.33 24.17 37.62
N LEU A 2 -21.96 23.10 38.35
CA LEU A 2 -20.59 22.53 38.32
C LEU A 2 -20.46 21.70 37.05
N LEU A 3 -19.59 22.12 36.13
CA LEU A 3 -19.13 21.27 35.03
C LEU A 3 -18.21 20.18 35.63
N LEU A 4 -18.73 18.95 35.77
CA LEU A 4 -17.90 17.80 36.00
C LEU A 4 -17.16 17.51 34.65
N ALA A 5 -15.89 17.91 34.60
CA ALA A 5 -14.96 17.40 33.59
C ALA A 5 -14.83 15.90 33.84
N VAL A 6 -15.48 15.09 33.01
CA VAL A 6 -15.23 13.64 32.94
C VAL A 6 -13.81 13.50 32.35
N CYS A 7 -12.83 13.44 33.24
CA CYS A 7 -11.50 13.00 32.90
C CYS A 7 -11.61 11.51 32.48
N GLY A 8 -11.71 11.24 31.19
CA GLY A 8 -11.70 9.88 30.68
C GLY A 8 -10.36 9.25 31.06
N CYS A 9 -10.36 8.34 32.02
CA CYS A 9 -9.20 7.55 32.37
C CYS A 9 -8.91 6.67 31.14
N HIS A 10 -7.91 7.03 30.35
CA HIS A 10 -7.34 6.16 29.33
C HIS A 10 -6.83 4.89 30.01
N GLN A 11 -7.31 3.72 29.56
CA GLN A 11 -6.76 2.44 30.01
C GLN A 11 -5.44 2.19 29.26
N GLU A 12 -4.33 2.30 29.98
CA GLU A 12 -3.02 1.97 29.42
C GLU A 12 -2.82 0.43 29.41
N ALA A 13 -2.15 -0.03 28.36
CA ALA A 13 -1.74 -1.43 28.30
C ALA A 13 -0.51 -1.63 29.20
N PRO A 14 -0.40 -2.78 29.90
CA PRO A 14 0.83 -3.12 30.62
C PRO A 14 2.04 -3.14 29.71
N GLU A 15 3.21 -2.79 30.24
CA GLU A 15 4.47 -2.79 29.50
C GLU A 15 4.76 -4.20 28.92
N GLY A 16 5.29 -4.23 27.70
CA GLY A 16 5.60 -5.47 26.99
C GLY A 16 4.39 -6.19 26.40
N SER A 17 3.19 -5.61 26.47
CA SER A 17 2.00 -6.18 25.83
C SER A 17 2.11 -6.21 24.32
N LEU A 18 1.40 -7.16 23.70
CA LEU A 18 1.24 -7.28 22.24
C LEU A 18 -0.24 -7.09 21.88
N VAL A 19 -0.50 -6.49 20.75
CA VAL A 19 -1.81 -6.54 20.11
C VAL A 19 -1.73 -7.46 18.90
N LEU A 20 -2.75 -8.27 18.67
CA LEU A 20 -2.77 -9.24 17.57
C LEU A 20 -4.19 -9.52 17.10
N THR A 21 -4.29 -10.10 15.92
CA THR A 21 -5.53 -10.70 15.42
C THR A 21 -5.59 -12.17 15.80
N GLN A 22 -6.71 -12.62 16.33
CA GLN A 22 -7.04 -14.02 16.52
C GLN A 22 -8.15 -14.42 15.56
N THR A 23 -7.90 -15.48 14.76
CA THR A 23 -8.93 -16.09 13.89
C THR A 23 -9.23 -17.50 14.38
N PRO A 24 -10.51 -17.98 14.34
CA PRO A 24 -10.85 -19.33 14.78
C PRO A 24 -10.08 -20.40 13.98
N VAL A 25 -9.53 -21.39 14.67
CA VAL A 25 -8.87 -22.53 14.02
C VAL A 25 -9.88 -23.35 13.22
N GLY A 26 -9.51 -23.80 12.02
CA GLY A 26 -10.37 -24.62 11.16
C GLY A 26 -11.48 -23.85 10.41
N VAL A 27 -11.58 -22.55 10.58
CA VAL A 27 -12.48 -21.70 9.80
C VAL A 27 -11.71 -21.02 8.69
N PRO A 28 -11.92 -21.42 7.42
CA PRO A 28 -11.21 -20.78 6.33
C PRO A 28 -11.63 -19.31 6.19
N PRO A 29 -10.72 -18.41 5.83
CA PRO A 29 -11.11 -17.06 5.44
C PRO A 29 -12.07 -17.14 4.26
N PRO A 30 -13.04 -16.20 4.15
CA PRO A 30 -13.88 -16.13 2.97
C PRO A 30 -12.98 -15.93 1.74
N PRO A 31 -13.42 -16.41 0.55
CA PRO A 31 -12.67 -16.23 -0.68
C PRO A 31 -12.26 -14.77 -0.82
N ALA A 32 -10.97 -14.51 -0.97
CA ALA A 32 -10.48 -13.15 -1.18
C ALA A 32 -11.19 -12.53 -2.38
N ALA A 33 -11.68 -11.32 -2.20
CA ALA A 33 -12.35 -10.59 -3.26
C ALA A 33 -11.37 -10.13 -4.34
N THR A 34 -10.18 -9.81 -3.89
CA THR A 34 -9.04 -9.43 -4.72
C THR A 34 -7.79 -10.10 -4.12
N VAL A 35 -6.72 -10.16 -4.89
CA VAL A 35 -5.41 -10.63 -4.42
C VAL A 35 -4.82 -9.81 -3.28
N LEU A 36 -5.36 -8.60 -3.05
CA LEU A 36 -4.93 -7.68 -2.00
C LEU A 36 -5.86 -7.67 -0.78
N ASP A 37 -7.01 -8.32 -0.86
CA ASP A 37 -8.07 -8.30 0.14
C ASP A 37 -7.91 -9.52 1.06
N VAL A 38 -7.24 -9.33 2.17
CA VAL A 38 -7.20 -10.35 3.24
C VAL A 38 -8.40 -10.13 4.15
N ARG A 39 -9.39 -11.01 4.04
CA ARG A 39 -10.59 -10.95 4.88
C ARG A 39 -10.53 -11.99 5.97
N TYR A 40 -10.89 -11.55 7.16
CA TYR A 40 -10.94 -12.40 8.33
C TYR A 40 -12.28 -13.12 8.40
N PRO A 41 -12.33 -14.41 8.78
CA PRO A 41 -13.58 -15.13 8.98
C PRO A 41 -14.41 -14.50 10.09
N PRO A 42 -15.74 -14.72 10.11
CA PRO A 42 -16.58 -14.35 11.24
C PRO A 42 -16.03 -14.91 12.55
N GLY A 43 -16.13 -14.14 13.61
CA GLY A 43 -15.56 -14.48 14.93
C GLY A 43 -14.08 -14.08 15.11
N SER A 44 -13.40 -13.61 14.05
CA SER A 44 -12.08 -13.02 14.19
C SER A 44 -12.10 -11.80 15.10
N ARG A 45 -11.07 -11.64 15.91
CA ARG A 45 -11.03 -10.59 16.93
C ARG A 45 -9.63 -9.98 17.08
N VAL A 46 -9.58 -8.70 17.43
CA VAL A 46 -8.37 -8.04 17.86
C VAL A 46 -8.27 -8.13 19.37
N VAL A 47 -7.10 -8.59 19.86
CA VAL A 47 -6.88 -8.82 21.27
C VAL A 47 -5.58 -8.19 21.76
N LEU A 48 -5.56 -7.84 23.04
CA LEU A 48 -4.36 -7.50 23.79
C LEU A 48 -3.87 -8.74 24.52
N LEU A 49 -2.64 -9.13 24.29
CA LEU A 49 -1.94 -10.19 24.98
C LEU A 49 -0.97 -9.56 26.00
N VAL A 50 -1.23 -9.81 27.26
CA VAL A 50 -0.46 -9.23 28.38
C VAL A 50 0.57 -10.24 28.89
N PRO A 51 1.82 -9.82 29.21
CA PRO A 51 2.78 -10.72 29.87
C PRO A 51 2.18 -11.34 31.16
N PRO A 52 2.47 -12.61 31.46
CA PRO A 52 3.48 -13.52 30.85
C PRO A 52 3.00 -14.31 29.61
N PHE A 53 2.15 -13.78 28.77
CA PHE A 53 1.71 -14.36 27.50
C PHE A 53 1.05 -15.75 27.64
N ARG A 54 -0.05 -15.78 28.35
CA ARG A 54 -0.86 -16.97 28.57
C ARG A 54 -2.25 -16.77 27.99
N THR A 55 -2.98 -17.85 27.73
CA THR A 55 -4.34 -17.77 27.20
C THR A 55 -5.32 -17.05 28.15
N ASP A 56 -5.09 -17.11 29.46
CA ASP A 56 -5.85 -16.37 30.48
C ASP A 56 -5.47 -14.88 30.59
N THR A 57 -4.39 -14.42 29.93
CA THR A 57 -4.00 -13.00 29.88
C THR A 57 -4.49 -12.28 28.61
N VAL A 58 -5.24 -12.95 27.73
CA VAL A 58 -5.81 -12.38 26.52
C VAL A 58 -7.03 -11.52 26.87
N ARG A 59 -7.04 -10.26 26.36
CA ARG A 59 -8.17 -9.32 26.51
C ARG A 59 -8.72 -8.93 25.15
N VAL A 60 -10.01 -9.04 24.92
CA VAL A 60 -10.63 -8.67 23.64
C VAL A 60 -10.77 -7.17 23.54
N LEU A 61 -10.11 -6.55 22.53
CA LEU A 61 -10.22 -5.12 22.24
C LEU A 61 -11.36 -4.80 21.28
N SER A 62 -11.75 -5.73 20.41
CA SER A 62 -12.80 -5.57 19.40
C SER A 62 -14.20 -5.97 19.87
N SER A 63 -14.51 -5.79 21.16
CA SER A 63 -15.78 -6.17 21.76
C SER A 63 -16.98 -5.55 21.05
N GLY A 64 -18.01 -6.34 20.76
CA GLY A 64 -19.23 -5.89 20.07
C GLY A 64 -19.14 -5.90 18.54
N LEU A 65 -18.05 -6.36 17.96
CA LEU A 65 -17.89 -6.55 16.51
C LEU A 65 -17.99 -8.04 16.15
N VAL A 66 -18.54 -8.34 14.97
CA VAL A 66 -18.69 -9.74 14.49
C VAL A 66 -17.42 -10.27 13.86
N ALA A 67 -16.53 -9.39 13.38
CA ALA A 67 -15.20 -9.72 12.91
C ALA A 67 -14.29 -8.50 13.07
N ALA A 68 -13.02 -8.73 13.39
CA ALA A 68 -12.00 -7.67 13.46
C ALA A 68 -10.60 -8.25 13.17
N GLY A 69 -9.71 -7.41 12.65
CA GLY A 69 -8.33 -7.78 12.36
C GLY A 69 -7.49 -6.57 11.95
N ASP A 70 -6.24 -6.83 11.59
CA ASP A 70 -5.32 -5.85 11.05
C ASP A 70 -4.99 -4.69 12.02
N PRO A 71 -4.46 -4.99 13.21
CA PRO A 71 -4.18 -3.98 14.21
C PRO A 71 -2.98 -3.10 13.83
N CYS A 72 -3.11 -1.80 14.09
CA CYS A 72 -2.07 -0.80 14.00
C CYS A 72 -2.01 -0.01 15.33
N VAL A 73 -0.84 0.04 15.95
CA VAL A 73 -0.65 0.76 17.23
C VAL A 73 -0.26 2.21 16.95
N SER A 74 -0.79 3.17 17.72
CA SER A 74 -0.39 4.59 17.65
C SER A 74 1.09 4.80 17.97
N TRP A 75 1.64 5.94 17.55
CA TRP A 75 3.07 6.26 17.77
C TRP A 75 3.42 6.37 19.27
N ASP A 76 2.48 6.83 20.09
CA ASP A 76 2.63 6.91 21.55
C ASP A 76 2.33 5.59 22.29
N GLY A 77 1.90 4.53 21.57
CA GLY A 77 1.56 3.23 22.14
C GLY A 77 0.24 3.17 22.91
N ARG A 78 -0.57 4.25 22.90
CA ARG A 78 -1.77 4.34 23.74
C ARG A 78 -3.06 3.90 23.07
N ARG A 79 -3.08 3.81 21.73
CA ARG A 79 -4.27 3.48 20.95
C ARG A 79 -3.99 2.37 19.95
N VAL A 80 -5.02 1.59 19.67
CA VAL A 80 -5.02 0.55 18.64
C VAL A 80 -6.08 0.90 17.61
N TYR A 81 -5.67 0.99 16.35
CA TYR A 81 -6.53 1.15 15.18
C TYR A 81 -6.65 -0.23 14.51
N PHE A 82 -7.81 -0.58 14.04
CA PHE A 82 -8.01 -1.89 13.40
C PHE A 82 -9.22 -1.88 12.48
N ALA A 83 -9.26 -2.82 11.54
CA ALA A 83 -10.44 -3.05 10.70
C ALA A 83 -11.45 -3.90 11.45
N GLY A 84 -12.75 -3.59 11.34
CA GLY A 84 -13.81 -4.33 11.99
C GLY A 84 -15.16 -4.25 11.29
N LYS A 85 -16.03 -5.20 11.58
CA LYS A 85 -17.43 -5.27 11.09
C LYS A 85 -18.40 -5.28 12.27
N SER A 86 -19.37 -4.39 12.23
CA SER A 86 -20.44 -4.31 13.26
C SER A 86 -21.53 -5.36 13.10
N SER A 87 -21.71 -5.91 11.89
CA SER A 87 -22.62 -7.02 11.60
C SER A 87 -22.13 -7.79 10.37
N GLU A 88 -22.66 -8.97 10.11
CA GLU A 88 -22.28 -9.79 8.94
C GLU A 88 -22.47 -9.06 7.60
N LYS A 89 -23.50 -8.21 7.52
CA LYS A 89 -23.85 -7.44 6.31
C LYS A 89 -23.17 -6.08 6.22
N ALA A 90 -22.55 -5.60 7.30
CA ALA A 90 -21.88 -4.31 7.32
C ALA A 90 -20.57 -4.38 6.51
N ASP A 91 -20.18 -3.25 5.92
CA ASP A 91 -18.84 -3.11 5.34
C ASP A 91 -17.80 -3.06 6.46
N TRP A 92 -16.59 -3.49 6.13
CA TRP A 92 -15.42 -3.28 6.98
C TRP A 92 -15.20 -1.78 7.18
N GLN A 93 -14.90 -1.36 8.40
CA GLN A 93 -14.55 0.03 8.71
C GLN A 93 -13.39 0.06 9.69
N ILE A 94 -12.69 1.18 9.78
CA ILE A 94 -11.63 1.36 10.76
C ILE A 94 -12.22 1.83 12.08
N TYR A 95 -11.81 1.16 13.15
CA TYR A 95 -12.12 1.45 14.54
C TYR A 95 -10.85 1.84 15.29
N LYS A 96 -11.04 2.55 16.40
CA LYS A 96 -10.00 2.91 17.34
C LYS A 96 -10.44 2.51 18.76
N VAL A 97 -9.51 2.08 19.59
CA VAL A 97 -9.72 1.77 21.00
C VAL A 97 -8.47 2.14 21.80
N ASP A 98 -8.57 2.40 23.10
CA ASP A 98 -7.42 2.53 23.97
C ASP A 98 -6.67 1.19 24.06
N ALA A 99 -5.36 1.22 24.13
CA ALA A 99 -4.53 0.00 24.09
C ALA A 99 -4.79 -0.94 25.29
N GLY A 100 -5.18 -0.40 26.44
CA GLY A 100 -5.55 -1.19 27.63
C GLY A 100 -6.97 -1.75 27.58
N GLY A 101 -7.79 -1.37 26.60
CA GLY A 101 -9.17 -1.80 26.44
C GLY A 101 -10.17 -0.65 26.44
N GLY A 102 -11.44 -1.00 26.30
CA GLY A 102 -12.54 -0.04 26.23
C GLY A 102 -13.53 -0.38 25.12
N ARG A 103 -14.40 0.57 24.79
CA ARG A 103 -15.34 0.43 23.69
C ARG A 103 -14.72 0.95 22.40
N PRO A 104 -14.70 0.14 21.32
CA PRO A 104 -14.24 0.60 20.01
C PRO A 104 -15.04 1.80 19.49
N GLU A 105 -14.35 2.81 19.01
CA GLU A 105 -14.91 4.00 18.35
C GLU A 105 -14.77 3.83 16.82
N LEU A 106 -15.87 4.01 16.08
CA LEU A 106 -15.87 3.97 14.63
C LEU A 106 -15.26 5.25 14.06
N LEU A 107 -14.26 5.12 13.18
CA LEU A 107 -13.55 6.26 12.58
C LEU A 107 -13.91 6.54 11.12
N THR A 108 -14.20 5.49 10.35
CA THR A 108 -14.47 5.64 8.91
C THR A 108 -15.91 5.25 8.57
N HIS A 109 -16.43 5.87 7.49
CA HIS A 109 -17.74 5.59 6.94
C HIS A 109 -17.63 5.43 5.42
N MET A 110 -16.65 4.61 4.97
CA MET A 110 -16.38 4.43 3.56
C MET A 110 -17.39 3.49 2.90
N PRO A 111 -18.03 3.92 1.81
CA PRO A 111 -18.85 3.02 1.00
C PRO A 111 -17.99 1.86 0.45
N GLY A 112 -18.44 0.62 0.64
CA GLY A 112 -17.67 -0.57 0.27
C GLY A 112 -16.57 -0.97 1.24
N GLY A 113 -16.29 -0.14 2.26
CA GLY A 113 -15.43 -0.49 3.37
C GLY A 113 -14.09 0.23 3.44
N ALA A 114 -13.38 0.03 4.57
CA ALA A 114 -12.03 0.51 4.83
C ALA A 114 -11.24 -0.58 5.57
N MET A 115 -9.99 -0.85 5.15
CA MET A 115 -9.10 -1.87 5.72
C MET A 115 -7.65 -1.38 5.73
N ASP A 116 -6.73 -2.20 6.23
CA ASP A 116 -5.28 -1.97 6.25
C ASP A 116 -4.90 -0.61 6.89
N PRO A 117 -5.29 -0.33 8.16
CA PRO A 117 -4.95 0.94 8.79
C PRO A 117 -3.44 1.07 9.01
N ALA A 118 -2.88 2.20 8.63
CA ALA A 118 -1.55 2.66 8.97
C ALA A 118 -1.61 4.10 9.45
N LEU A 119 -0.63 4.54 10.21
CA LEU A 119 -0.56 5.92 10.72
C LEU A 119 0.63 6.66 10.11
N ALA A 120 0.36 7.79 9.50
CA ALA A 120 1.36 8.78 9.13
C ALA A 120 1.61 9.77 10.28
N ALA A 121 2.42 10.80 10.04
CA ALA A 121 2.65 11.87 11.00
C ALA A 121 1.34 12.56 11.38
N HIS A 122 1.29 13.10 12.61
CA HIS A 122 0.12 13.82 13.16
C HIS A 122 -1.16 12.97 13.23
N GLU A 123 -1.01 11.67 13.48
CA GLU A 123 -2.13 10.72 13.55
C GLU A 123 -2.98 10.67 12.26
N GLU A 124 -2.45 11.07 11.11
CA GLU A 124 -3.13 10.89 9.83
C GLU A 124 -3.33 9.39 9.57
N LEU A 125 -4.59 8.96 9.50
CA LEU A 125 -4.95 7.59 9.18
C LEU A 125 -4.81 7.35 7.67
N VAL A 126 -4.00 6.36 7.29
CA VAL A 126 -3.90 5.84 5.92
C VAL A 126 -4.58 4.48 5.88
N PHE A 127 -5.41 4.24 4.87
CA PHE A 127 -6.15 2.97 4.76
C PHE A 127 -6.50 2.65 3.30
N SER A 128 -6.82 1.38 3.04
CA SER A 128 -7.32 0.90 1.74
C SER A 128 -8.84 0.94 1.71
N SER A 129 -9.42 1.38 0.58
CA SER A 129 -10.88 1.36 0.38
C SER A 129 -11.21 1.09 -1.09
N PRO A 130 -12.30 0.35 -1.41
CA PRO A 130 -12.76 0.17 -2.78
C PRO A 130 -13.05 1.50 -3.47
N VAL A 131 -12.72 1.57 -4.76
CA VAL A 131 -13.04 2.73 -5.61
C VAL A 131 -14.30 2.43 -6.40
N PRO A 132 -15.45 3.06 -6.10
CA PRO A 132 -16.65 2.87 -6.86
C PRO A 132 -16.45 3.30 -8.31
N LYS A 133 -16.81 2.44 -9.28
CA LYS A 133 -16.79 2.71 -10.73
C LYS A 133 -15.41 2.83 -11.40
N ALA A 134 -14.30 2.59 -10.73
CA ALA A 134 -13.06 2.39 -11.44
C ALA A 134 -13.18 1.13 -12.31
N GLY A 135 -12.77 1.22 -13.55
CA GLY A 135 -12.94 0.11 -14.49
C GLY A 135 -12.24 -1.15 -14.00
N ARG A 136 -12.95 -2.26 -14.07
CA ARG A 136 -12.44 -3.58 -13.68
C ARG A 136 -11.41 -4.05 -14.70
N LEU A 137 -10.15 -4.04 -14.37
CA LEU A 137 -9.16 -4.58 -15.28
C LEU A 137 -9.08 -6.11 -15.20
N TRP A 138 -9.51 -6.77 -14.10
CA TRP A 138 -9.27 -8.21 -14.02
C TRP A 138 -9.76 -8.98 -12.77
N THR A 139 -10.54 -8.36 -11.94
CA THR A 139 -11.21 -9.06 -10.84
C THR A 139 -12.72 -8.88 -10.94
N THR A 140 -13.48 -9.76 -10.34
CA THR A 140 -14.94 -9.64 -10.23
C THR A 140 -15.37 -8.54 -9.26
N LYS A 141 -14.40 -7.83 -8.64
CA LYS A 141 -14.64 -6.81 -7.61
C LYS A 141 -13.88 -5.51 -7.94
N GLU A 142 -14.32 -4.44 -7.31
CA GLU A 142 -13.79 -3.10 -7.50
C GLU A 142 -12.33 -3.00 -7.02
N PRO A 143 -11.45 -2.27 -7.74
CA PRO A 143 -10.10 -2.04 -7.28
C PRO A 143 -10.11 -1.20 -5.99
N ALA A 144 -9.11 -1.39 -5.15
CA ALA A 144 -8.90 -0.57 -3.97
C ALA A 144 -7.92 0.58 -4.25
N ALA A 145 -8.11 1.70 -3.56
CA ALA A 145 -7.15 2.81 -3.51
C ALA A 145 -6.77 3.12 -2.07
N LEU A 146 -5.63 3.78 -1.89
CA LEU A 146 -5.25 4.34 -0.61
C LEU A 146 -5.94 5.67 -0.38
N TYR A 147 -6.38 5.88 0.85
CA TYR A 147 -6.95 7.12 1.35
C TYR A 147 -6.16 7.59 2.56
N GLY A 148 -6.03 8.91 2.72
CA GLY A 148 -5.50 9.57 3.91
C GLY A 148 -6.61 10.36 4.59
N GLN A 149 -6.67 10.31 5.92
CA GLN A 149 -7.67 11.04 6.72
C GLN A 149 -7.01 11.66 7.94
N MET A 150 -6.91 12.98 7.96
CA MET A 150 -6.53 13.72 9.16
C MET A 150 -7.64 13.62 10.22
N PRO A 151 -7.31 13.65 11.51
CA PRO A 151 -8.32 13.65 12.58
C PRO A 151 -9.38 14.73 12.36
N GLY A 152 -10.65 14.31 12.36
CA GLY A 152 -11.79 15.22 12.18
C GLY A 152 -12.01 15.74 10.76
N GLN A 153 -11.26 15.27 9.77
CA GLN A 153 -11.44 15.65 8.37
C GLN A 153 -12.02 14.50 7.54
N ALA A 154 -12.55 14.85 6.36
CA ALA A 154 -12.99 13.87 5.39
C ALA A 154 -11.79 13.14 4.76
N PRO A 155 -11.92 11.85 4.43
CA PRO A 155 -10.87 11.12 3.74
C PRO A 155 -10.60 11.68 2.35
N ARG A 156 -9.33 11.70 1.95
CA ARG A 156 -8.88 12.09 0.60
C ARG A 156 -8.21 10.90 -0.08
N GLN A 157 -8.47 10.71 -1.36
CA GLN A 157 -7.84 9.66 -2.15
C GLN A 157 -6.38 10.01 -2.45
N LEU A 158 -5.46 9.05 -2.21
CA LEU A 158 -4.02 9.21 -2.41
C LEU A 158 -3.54 8.57 -3.72
N THR A 159 -4.14 7.47 -4.14
CA THR A 159 -3.71 6.71 -5.33
C THR A 159 -4.82 6.62 -6.36
N PHE A 160 -4.46 6.74 -7.63
CA PHE A 160 -5.39 6.73 -8.77
C PHE A 160 -4.95 5.70 -9.83
N SER A 161 -4.35 4.60 -9.38
CA SER A 161 -3.99 3.49 -10.27
C SER A 161 -5.23 2.82 -10.85
N PRO A 162 -5.19 2.33 -12.11
CA PRO A 162 -6.23 1.43 -12.61
C PRO A 162 -6.23 0.08 -11.90
N ASP A 163 -5.15 -0.23 -11.19
CA ASP A 163 -4.99 -1.44 -10.38
C ASP A 163 -5.18 -1.14 -8.90
N SER A 164 -5.44 -2.19 -8.11
CA SER A 164 -5.57 -2.04 -6.66
C SER A 164 -4.27 -1.59 -6.00
N ALA A 165 -4.38 -0.65 -5.06
CA ALA A 165 -3.33 -0.23 -4.16
C ALA A 165 -3.79 -0.50 -2.72
N ALA A 166 -3.00 -1.24 -1.93
CA ALA A 166 -3.39 -1.66 -0.58
C ALA A 166 -2.17 -2.01 0.29
N GLY A 167 -2.43 -2.37 1.55
CA GLY A 167 -1.41 -2.84 2.48
C GLY A 167 -0.34 -1.78 2.78
N ALA A 168 -0.78 -0.56 3.04
CA ALA A 168 0.11 0.56 3.33
C ALA A 168 0.91 0.36 4.61
N THR A 169 2.16 0.80 4.59
CA THR A 169 2.99 1.05 5.77
C THR A 169 3.68 2.40 5.62
N VAL A 170 3.82 3.14 6.72
CA VAL A 170 4.51 4.42 6.68
C VAL A 170 5.97 4.21 7.08
N LEU A 171 6.88 4.66 6.22
CA LEU A 171 8.32 4.59 6.43
C LEU A 171 8.76 5.69 7.39
N ARG A 172 9.94 5.54 8.01
CA ARG A 172 10.51 6.56 8.92
C ARG A 172 10.74 7.91 8.26
N ASP A 173 10.97 7.90 6.94
CA ASP A 173 11.12 9.14 6.16
C ASP A 173 9.78 9.80 5.80
N GLY A 174 8.65 9.23 6.24
CA GLY A 174 7.30 9.74 6.08
C GLY A 174 6.62 9.34 4.77
N ARG A 175 7.31 8.67 3.85
CA ARG A 175 6.66 8.12 2.65
C ARG A 175 5.76 6.94 3.01
N ILE A 176 4.74 6.75 2.21
CA ILE A 176 3.85 5.59 2.31
C ILE A 176 4.35 4.53 1.34
N LEU A 177 4.76 3.37 1.85
CA LEU A 177 5.07 2.18 1.08
C LEU A 177 3.82 1.32 0.98
N PHE A 178 3.48 0.85 -0.21
CA PHE A 178 2.27 0.07 -0.45
C PHE A 178 2.47 -0.97 -1.56
N VAL A 179 1.51 -1.87 -1.68
CA VAL A 179 1.49 -2.92 -2.69
C VAL A 179 0.52 -2.55 -3.80
N THR A 180 0.94 -2.65 -5.04
CA THR A 180 0.07 -2.52 -6.21
C THR A 180 0.52 -3.44 -7.33
N ALA A 181 -0.40 -3.81 -8.22
CA ALA A 181 -0.03 -4.44 -9.46
C ALA A 181 0.33 -3.37 -10.50
N GLN A 182 1.33 -3.64 -11.32
CA GLN A 182 1.50 -2.88 -12.56
C GLN A 182 0.66 -3.50 -13.65
N ALA A 183 -0.27 -2.73 -14.21
CA ALA A 183 -0.90 -3.13 -15.45
C ALA A 183 0.17 -3.10 -16.56
N ARG A 184 0.45 -4.26 -17.14
CA ARG A 184 1.09 -4.34 -18.45
C ARG A 184 -0.02 -4.51 -19.48
N ASP A 185 0.06 -3.80 -20.61
CA ASP A 185 -0.95 -3.84 -21.65
C ASP A 185 -1.09 -5.19 -22.36
N ASP A 186 -0.15 -6.10 -22.17
CA ASP A 186 -0.34 -7.44 -22.63
C ASP A 186 -1.28 -8.17 -21.64
N HIS A 187 -2.52 -8.33 -22.03
CA HIS A 187 -3.55 -9.00 -21.24
C HIS A 187 -3.24 -10.48 -20.92
N HIS A 188 -2.08 -10.98 -21.33
CA HIS A 188 -1.61 -12.36 -21.19
C HIS A 188 -0.41 -12.49 -20.24
N ALA A 189 0.28 -11.41 -19.88
CA ALA A 189 1.37 -11.49 -18.93
C ALA A 189 0.84 -11.75 -17.51
N PRO A 190 1.50 -12.64 -16.75
CA PRO A 190 1.19 -12.80 -15.34
C PRO A 190 1.42 -11.46 -14.62
N ARG A 191 0.48 -11.10 -13.77
CA ARG A 191 0.51 -9.83 -13.06
C ARG A 191 1.27 -10.01 -11.76
N HIS A 192 2.26 -9.16 -11.57
CA HIS A 192 3.10 -9.19 -10.39
C HIS A 192 2.70 -8.06 -9.46
N LEU A 193 2.53 -8.37 -8.19
CA LEU A 193 2.46 -7.36 -7.16
C LEU A 193 3.86 -6.83 -6.88
N SER A 194 3.96 -5.51 -6.80
CA SER A 194 5.21 -4.80 -6.57
C SER A 194 5.06 -3.79 -5.45
N LEU A 195 6.18 -3.41 -4.85
CA LEU A 195 6.23 -2.35 -3.86
C LEU A 195 6.41 -0.99 -4.53
N PHE A 196 5.59 -0.04 -4.13
CA PHE A 196 5.63 1.35 -4.56
C PHE A 196 5.64 2.28 -3.36
N THR A 197 6.15 3.48 -3.55
CA THR A 197 6.06 4.56 -2.56
C THR A 197 5.35 5.78 -3.13
N ILE A 198 4.70 6.51 -2.25
CA ILE A 198 4.19 7.86 -2.48
C ILE A 198 4.54 8.73 -1.27
N ASN A 199 4.55 10.05 -1.42
CA ASN A 199 4.54 10.96 -0.28
C ASN A 199 3.20 10.85 0.47
N ASN A 200 3.16 11.29 1.73
CA ASN A 200 1.93 11.24 2.54
C ASN A 200 0.78 12.06 1.93
N ASP A 201 1.06 13.02 1.05
CA ASP A 201 0.06 13.79 0.32
C ASP A 201 -0.39 13.13 -1.00
N GLY A 202 0.13 11.95 -1.34
CA GLY A 202 -0.20 11.17 -2.55
C GLY A 202 0.60 11.57 -3.79
N THR A 203 1.57 12.50 -3.66
CA THR A 203 2.46 12.90 -4.76
C THR A 203 3.63 11.92 -4.93
N GLU A 204 4.36 12.04 -6.02
CA GLU A 204 5.63 11.34 -6.30
C GLU A 204 5.52 9.81 -6.25
N VAL A 205 4.50 9.24 -6.92
CA VAL A 205 4.40 7.78 -7.03
C VAL A 205 5.66 7.21 -7.69
N THR A 206 6.32 6.27 -7.02
CA THR A 206 7.60 5.71 -7.49
C THR A 206 7.64 4.21 -7.20
N ALA A 207 8.10 3.41 -8.17
CA ALA A 207 8.37 2.01 -7.97
C ALA A 207 9.51 1.83 -6.95
N TYR A 208 9.34 0.90 -6.02
CA TYR A 208 10.27 0.70 -4.92
C TYR A 208 11.05 -0.63 -5.03
N ALA A 209 10.36 -1.76 -5.21
CA ALA A 209 11.02 -3.08 -5.28
C ALA A 209 10.12 -4.15 -5.92
N CYS A 210 10.70 -5.33 -6.15
CA CYS A 210 9.98 -6.56 -6.50
C CYS A 210 9.20 -6.50 -7.82
N GLN A 211 9.83 -5.97 -8.86
CA GLN A 211 9.28 -5.91 -10.22
C GLN A 211 9.75 -7.09 -11.09
N GLU A 212 10.38 -8.10 -10.47
CA GLU A 212 10.93 -9.27 -11.17
C GLU A 212 9.87 -10.35 -11.36
N GLU A 213 10.06 -11.18 -12.38
CA GLU A 213 9.21 -12.33 -12.65
C GLU A 213 9.31 -13.38 -11.53
N GLY A 214 8.20 -14.07 -11.23
CA GLY A 214 8.16 -15.26 -10.37
C GLY A 214 7.66 -15.06 -8.96
N VAL A 215 7.16 -13.87 -8.58
CA VAL A 215 6.43 -13.65 -7.33
C VAL A 215 5.08 -13.04 -7.63
N ASP A 216 4.05 -13.80 -7.35
CA ASP A 216 2.70 -13.41 -7.70
C ASP A 216 2.08 -12.48 -6.66
N PHE A 217 2.50 -12.60 -5.39
CA PHE A 217 1.95 -11.82 -4.28
C PHE A 217 3.03 -11.30 -3.36
N ILE A 218 2.93 -10.00 -3.03
CA ILE A 218 3.66 -9.37 -1.94
C ILE A 218 2.64 -8.78 -0.99
N ARG A 219 2.87 -8.96 0.31
CA ARG A 219 1.96 -8.49 1.35
C ARG A 219 2.74 -7.98 2.54
N ARG A 220 2.09 -7.10 3.33
CA ARG A 220 2.54 -6.64 4.64
C ARG A 220 3.98 -6.15 4.66
N PRO A 221 4.33 -5.17 3.83
CA PRO A 221 5.66 -4.59 3.92
C PRO A 221 5.86 -3.92 5.30
N ARG A 222 7.05 -4.07 5.87
CA ARG A 222 7.44 -3.45 7.15
C ARG A 222 8.88 -2.99 7.11
N GLU A 223 9.12 -1.78 7.57
CA GLU A 223 10.47 -1.26 7.73
C GLU A 223 11.09 -1.77 9.04
N LEU A 224 12.20 -2.50 8.95
CA LEU A 224 12.91 -3.07 10.07
C LEU A 224 13.86 -2.08 10.73
N GLY A 225 14.35 -2.43 11.94
CA GLY A 225 15.30 -1.63 12.70
C GLY A 225 16.62 -1.34 11.97
N ASP A 226 17.04 -2.26 11.12
CA ASP A 226 18.28 -2.21 10.32
C ASP A 226 18.08 -1.60 8.91
N SER A 227 16.98 -0.93 8.67
CA SER A 227 16.61 -0.30 7.39
C SER A 227 16.38 -1.30 6.24
N ARG A 228 16.12 -2.56 6.51
CA ARG A 228 15.54 -3.49 5.54
C ARG A 228 14.03 -3.29 5.47
N ILE A 229 13.44 -3.59 4.33
CA ILE A 229 11.99 -3.74 4.19
C ILE A 229 11.68 -5.23 4.12
N ALA A 230 11.03 -5.75 5.15
CA ALA A 230 10.49 -7.11 5.17
C ALA A 230 9.11 -7.14 4.52
N PHE A 231 8.75 -8.25 3.91
CA PHE A 231 7.42 -8.50 3.34
C PHE A 231 7.16 -10.01 3.24
N LEU A 232 5.92 -10.38 3.02
CA LEU A 232 5.54 -11.75 2.72
C LEU A 232 5.43 -11.93 1.21
N ALA A 233 6.09 -12.97 0.69
CA ALA A 233 6.04 -13.36 -0.71
C ALA A 233 5.35 -14.71 -0.86
N ALA A 234 4.35 -14.81 -1.74
CA ALA A 234 3.64 -16.05 -2.03
C ALA A 234 3.43 -16.20 -3.55
N ARG A 235 3.13 -17.42 -4.00
CA ARG A 235 2.75 -17.70 -5.37
C ARG A 235 1.24 -17.64 -5.53
N MET A 236 0.76 -17.35 -6.77
CA MET A 236 -0.67 -17.30 -7.09
C MET A 236 -1.40 -18.63 -6.81
N GLU A 237 -0.69 -19.73 -6.85
CA GLU A 237 -1.20 -21.07 -6.58
C GLU A 237 -1.41 -21.35 -5.08
N GLU A 238 -0.92 -20.46 -4.21
CA GLU A 238 -0.98 -20.55 -2.76
C GLU A 238 -1.84 -19.42 -2.17
N PRO A 239 -3.15 -19.36 -2.47
CA PRO A 239 -4.01 -18.30 -1.97
C PRO A 239 -4.19 -18.45 -0.46
N GLY A 240 -3.81 -17.44 0.30
CA GLY A 240 -3.95 -17.42 1.75
C GLY A 240 -3.22 -16.24 2.36
N PRO A 241 -3.37 -15.99 3.67
CA PRO A 241 -2.65 -14.92 4.36
C PRO A 241 -1.17 -15.23 4.57
N MET A 242 -0.75 -16.48 4.32
CA MET A 242 0.61 -16.96 4.55
C MET A 242 1.52 -16.68 3.36
N GLY A 243 2.82 -16.63 3.62
CA GLY A 243 3.86 -16.46 2.63
C GLY A 243 5.24 -16.71 3.22
N ARG A 244 6.27 -16.64 2.38
CA ARG A 244 7.65 -16.67 2.80
C ARG A 244 8.09 -15.27 3.21
N ALA A 245 8.73 -15.16 4.38
CA ALA A 245 9.30 -13.90 4.83
C ALA A 245 10.56 -13.56 4.03
N GLU A 246 10.50 -12.48 3.29
CA GLU A 246 11.60 -11.97 2.45
C GLU A 246 11.88 -10.50 2.80
N CYS A 247 13.02 -9.99 2.33
CA CYS A 247 13.38 -8.59 2.53
C CYS A 247 14.19 -8.03 1.38
N VAL A 248 14.24 -6.70 1.33
CA VAL A 248 15.17 -5.91 0.50
C VAL A 248 15.87 -4.86 1.37
N LYS A 249 17.07 -4.45 0.98
CA LYS A 249 17.76 -3.31 1.61
C LYS A 249 17.22 -2.00 1.05
N SER A 250 16.84 -1.05 1.91
CA SER A 250 16.31 0.25 1.47
C SER A 250 17.27 1.04 0.57
N ALA A 251 18.57 0.86 0.75
CA ALA A 251 19.59 1.53 -0.08
C ALA A 251 19.68 0.99 -1.52
N ALA A 252 19.24 -0.26 -1.77
CA ALA A 252 19.30 -0.90 -3.09
C ALA A 252 18.13 -1.89 -3.26
N PRO A 253 16.87 -1.43 -3.20
CA PRO A 253 15.71 -2.31 -3.06
C PRO A 253 15.47 -3.19 -4.28
N PHE A 254 15.92 -2.80 -5.47
CA PHE A 254 15.76 -3.58 -6.69
C PHE A 254 16.77 -4.73 -6.86
N ALA A 255 17.88 -4.70 -6.13
CA ALA A 255 19.00 -5.62 -6.34
C ALA A 255 19.31 -6.53 -5.13
N THR A 256 18.56 -6.41 -4.04
CA THR A 256 18.95 -7.02 -2.75
C THR A 256 17.90 -7.92 -2.14
N ARG A 257 16.96 -8.41 -2.96
CA ARG A 257 15.93 -9.33 -2.50
C ARG A 257 16.55 -10.63 -1.98
N SER A 258 16.13 -11.02 -0.78
CA SER A 258 16.62 -12.24 -0.10
C SER A 258 15.59 -12.75 0.90
N ASN A 259 15.76 -14.00 1.36
CA ASN A 259 15.00 -14.50 2.49
C ASN A 259 15.35 -13.69 3.74
N LEU A 260 14.34 -13.40 4.56
CA LEU A 260 14.53 -12.71 5.84
C LEU A 260 15.16 -13.62 6.91
N PHE A 261 14.86 -14.91 6.85
CA PHE A 261 15.37 -15.95 7.75
C PHE A 261 16.15 -17.00 6.97
N SER A 262 17.11 -17.65 7.62
CA SER A 262 17.84 -18.78 7.04
C SER A 262 17.07 -20.10 7.15
N PHE A 263 16.04 -20.18 7.98
CA PHE A 263 15.11 -21.32 8.03
C PHE A 263 13.93 -21.10 7.05
N ARG A 264 13.22 -22.19 6.76
CA ARG A 264 12.04 -22.14 5.87
C ARG A 264 10.86 -21.46 6.58
N SER A 265 10.32 -20.38 6.00
CA SER A 265 9.27 -19.52 6.58
C SER A 265 8.00 -19.42 5.72
N ASP A 266 7.69 -20.42 4.91
CA ASP A 266 6.53 -20.37 3.96
C ASP A 266 5.17 -20.24 4.67
N GLY A 267 5.08 -20.65 5.94
CA GLY A 267 3.89 -20.48 6.78
C GLY A 267 3.82 -19.17 7.57
N CYS A 268 4.57 -18.14 7.18
CA CYS A 268 4.56 -16.86 7.88
C CYS A 268 3.35 -16.02 7.48
N SER A 269 2.61 -15.50 8.46
CA SER A 269 1.44 -14.61 8.25
C SER A 269 1.74 -13.14 8.52
N SER A 270 2.76 -12.84 9.32
CA SER A 270 3.24 -11.48 9.56
C SER A 270 4.64 -11.47 10.15
N VAL A 271 5.35 -10.37 9.91
CA VAL A 271 6.62 -10.04 10.57
C VAL A 271 6.53 -8.58 10.99
N GLU A 272 6.77 -8.31 12.27
CA GLU A 272 6.76 -6.96 12.83
C GLU A 272 8.07 -6.67 13.59
N PRO A 273 8.66 -5.50 13.45
CA PRO A 273 9.85 -5.12 14.20
C PRO A 273 9.54 -4.95 15.69
N MET A 274 10.48 -5.37 16.53
CA MET A 274 10.48 -5.14 17.97
C MET A 274 11.54 -4.10 18.38
N PRO A 275 11.39 -3.45 19.52
CA PRO A 275 12.51 -2.75 20.12
C PRO A 275 13.73 -3.67 20.28
N GLY A 276 14.92 -3.20 19.91
CA GLY A 276 16.17 -3.99 20.06
C GLY A 276 16.50 -4.89 18.88
N ASN A 277 15.89 -4.69 17.72
CA ASN A 277 16.18 -5.37 16.45
C ASN A 277 15.67 -6.81 16.29
N ASP A 278 15.05 -7.42 17.31
CA ASP A 278 14.31 -8.68 17.13
C ASP A 278 13.01 -8.42 16.36
N LEU A 279 12.41 -9.49 15.89
CA LEU A 279 11.16 -9.52 15.15
C LEU A 279 10.12 -10.36 15.86
N LEU A 280 8.85 -9.95 15.77
CA LEU A 280 7.71 -10.82 16.00
C LEU A 280 7.34 -11.48 14.67
N ALA A 281 7.38 -12.79 14.61
CA ALA A 281 6.91 -13.56 13.47
C ALA A 281 5.72 -14.42 13.88
N CYS A 282 4.63 -14.34 13.13
CA CYS A 282 3.50 -15.23 13.31
C CYS A 282 3.61 -16.35 12.28
N ILE A 283 3.82 -17.58 12.74
CA ILE A 283 4.17 -18.72 11.87
C ILE A 283 3.27 -19.90 12.20
N GLU A 284 2.78 -20.58 11.19
CA GLU A 284 2.04 -21.82 11.32
C GLU A 284 2.96 -22.98 11.76
N THR A 285 2.56 -23.72 12.79
CA THR A 285 3.38 -24.75 13.43
C THR A 285 2.97 -26.17 13.07
N SER A 286 1.78 -26.40 12.55
CA SER A 286 1.19 -27.73 12.39
C SER A 286 1.40 -28.38 11.02
N GLY A 287 2.10 -27.72 10.10
CA GLY A 287 2.38 -28.21 8.76
C GLY A 287 1.23 -28.00 7.77
N TRP A 288 1.58 -27.63 6.56
CA TRP A 288 0.65 -27.41 5.46
C TRP A 288 0.00 -28.71 5.03
N VAL A 289 -1.30 -28.85 5.22
CA VAL A 289 -2.11 -29.89 4.60
C VAL A 289 -3.05 -29.23 3.60
N GLY A 290 -2.56 -29.03 2.37
CA GLY A 290 -3.36 -28.49 1.27
C GLY A 290 -3.60 -26.98 1.34
N ARG A 291 -4.47 -26.46 0.48
CA ARG A 291 -4.77 -25.02 0.29
C ARG A 291 -5.58 -24.36 1.43
N SER A 292 -5.72 -25.00 2.57
CA SER A 292 -6.55 -24.53 3.68
C SER A 292 -5.68 -24.30 4.91
N MET A 293 -5.87 -23.16 5.59
CA MET A 293 -5.35 -22.91 6.93
C MET A 293 -6.03 -23.89 7.92
N MET A 294 -5.54 -25.10 7.98
CA MET A 294 -6.02 -26.11 8.93
C MET A 294 -5.14 -26.15 10.19
N GLY A 295 -4.07 -25.38 10.20
CA GLY A 295 -3.08 -25.36 11.27
C GLY A 295 -3.25 -24.20 12.24
N ASN A 296 -2.49 -24.29 13.33
CA ASN A 296 -2.42 -23.29 14.36
C ASN A 296 -1.23 -22.36 14.11
N ALA A 297 -1.46 -21.04 14.03
CA ALA A 297 -0.41 -20.04 13.94
C ALA A 297 -0.05 -19.51 15.32
N ALA A 298 1.23 -19.62 15.66
CA ALA A 298 1.80 -19.17 16.93
C ALA A 298 2.71 -17.94 16.73
N ILE A 299 3.00 -17.25 17.82
CA ILE A 299 3.87 -16.06 17.83
C ILE A 299 5.27 -16.43 18.29
N PHE A 300 6.26 -16.02 17.52
CA PHE A 300 7.68 -16.25 17.80
C PHE A 300 8.41 -14.92 17.92
N ARG A 301 9.38 -14.87 18.80
CA ARG A 301 10.41 -13.85 18.83
C ARG A 301 11.63 -14.39 18.10
N VAL A 302 12.05 -13.73 17.02
CA VAL A 302 13.07 -14.23 16.10
C VAL A 302 14.06 -13.12 15.81
N ALA A 303 15.36 -13.43 15.88
CA ALA A 303 16.37 -12.50 15.38
C ALA A 303 16.33 -12.43 13.84
N PRO A 304 16.60 -11.29 13.21
CA PRO A 304 16.85 -11.24 11.77
C PRO A 304 17.95 -12.23 11.39
N ASP A 305 17.82 -12.86 10.21
CA ASP A 305 18.77 -13.85 9.69
C ASP A 305 18.92 -15.14 10.55
N ALA A 306 17.99 -15.39 11.48
CA ALA A 306 18.01 -16.58 12.32
C ALA A 306 18.09 -17.87 11.49
N ALA A 307 18.92 -18.81 11.93
CA ALA A 307 19.11 -20.10 11.28
C ALA A 307 18.06 -21.14 11.65
N ALA A 308 17.38 -20.97 12.78
CA ALA A 308 16.36 -21.87 13.28
C ALA A 308 15.26 -21.12 14.01
N LEU A 309 14.05 -21.68 13.99
CA LEU A 309 12.92 -21.18 14.75
C LEU A 309 13.02 -21.75 16.20
N GLY A 310 12.92 -20.86 17.19
CA GLY A 310 12.87 -21.23 18.60
C GLY A 310 11.51 -21.74 19.06
N ALA A 311 11.29 -21.78 20.37
CA ALA A 311 9.96 -22.03 20.93
C ALA A 311 9.06 -20.79 20.72
N PRO A 312 7.74 -20.99 20.55
CA PRO A 312 6.79 -19.88 20.48
C PRO A 312 6.75 -19.13 21.83
N ILE A 313 6.59 -17.81 21.77
CA ILE A 313 6.34 -17.00 22.97
C ILE A 313 4.85 -17.04 23.37
N PHE A 314 3.99 -17.34 22.40
CA PHE A 314 2.56 -17.54 22.61
C PHE A 314 1.99 -18.50 21.55
N ASP A 315 1.20 -19.45 22.02
CA ASP A 315 0.48 -20.43 21.21
C ASP A 315 -0.89 -20.70 21.86
N ASP A 316 -1.95 -20.55 21.10
CA ASP A 316 -3.32 -20.80 21.55
C ASP A 316 -3.96 -21.86 20.65
N PRO A 317 -4.23 -23.08 21.17
CA PRO A 317 -4.73 -24.19 20.34
C PRO A 317 -6.12 -23.97 19.76
N GLN A 318 -6.86 -22.96 20.21
CA GLN A 318 -8.19 -22.62 19.72
C GLN A 318 -8.18 -21.49 18.69
N TRP A 319 -7.07 -20.75 18.57
CA TRP A 319 -6.98 -19.54 17.77
C TRP A 319 -5.69 -19.50 16.96
N ASN A 320 -5.80 -19.14 15.70
CA ASN A 320 -4.64 -18.69 14.94
C ASN A 320 -4.26 -17.29 15.42
N SER A 321 -3.07 -17.15 15.98
CA SER A 321 -2.52 -15.88 16.45
C SER A 321 -1.68 -15.25 15.33
N ILE A 322 -2.20 -14.22 14.68
CA ILE A 322 -1.58 -13.56 13.52
C ILE A 322 -1.43 -12.05 13.78
N GLU A 323 -0.54 -11.40 13.03
CA GLU A 323 -0.41 -9.93 13.02
C GLU A 323 -0.02 -9.33 14.38
N ALA A 324 0.80 -10.04 15.13
CA ALA A 324 1.24 -9.57 16.44
C ALA A 324 2.14 -8.33 16.30
N THR A 325 1.75 -7.25 16.98
CA THR A 325 2.45 -5.95 17.00
C THR A 325 2.73 -5.52 18.44
N PRO A 326 3.95 -5.04 18.78
CA PRO A 326 4.24 -4.53 20.12
C PRO A 326 3.41 -3.29 20.45
N VAL A 327 2.85 -3.26 21.68
CA VAL A 327 2.23 -2.06 22.24
C VAL A 327 3.30 -1.24 22.94
N ALA A 328 3.97 -0.38 22.19
CA ALA A 328 5.04 0.45 22.71
C ALA A 328 5.10 1.79 21.97
N ALA A 329 5.53 2.83 22.67
CA ALA A 329 5.83 4.09 22.03
C ALA A 329 7.01 3.95 21.08
N ARG A 330 6.92 4.56 19.90
CA ARG A 330 7.96 4.60 18.89
C ARG A 330 8.02 5.98 18.23
N ALA A 331 9.15 6.29 17.60
CA ALA A 331 9.32 7.56 16.93
C ALA A 331 8.26 7.75 15.83
N GLU A 332 7.61 8.89 15.84
CA GLU A 332 6.72 9.31 14.78
C GLU A 332 7.52 9.53 13.50
N PRO A 333 7.01 9.12 12.31
CA PRO A 333 7.70 9.34 11.06
C PRO A 333 7.82 10.83 10.72
N ALA A 334 8.74 11.18 9.84
CA ALA A 334 8.87 12.53 9.36
C ALA A 334 7.58 13.00 8.67
N GLY A 335 7.17 14.23 8.93
CA GLY A 335 6.12 14.89 8.17
C GLY A 335 6.70 15.55 6.91
N HIS A 336 5.90 15.65 5.86
CA HIS A 336 6.26 16.37 4.64
C HIS A 336 5.40 17.60 4.45
N THR A 337 6.00 18.67 3.96
CA THR A 337 5.23 19.84 3.49
C THR A 337 4.55 19.48 2.18
N THR A 338 3.24 19.64 2.08
CA THR A 338 2.52 19.35 0.85
C THR A 338 2.60 20.49 -0.17
N ALA A 339 2.78 20.13 -1.43
CA ALA A 339 2.63 21.01 -2.58
C ALA A 339 1.22 20.93 -3.20
N VAL A 340 0.37 20.04 -2.69
CA VAL A 340 -0.99 19.83 -3.19
C VAL A 340 -1.87 21.04 -2.88
N MET A 341 -2.53 21.58 -3.90
CA MET A 341 -3.52 22.65 -3.77
C MET A 341 -4.90 22.11 -4.09
N PRO A 342 -5.74 21.79 -3.09
CA PRO A 342 -7.08 21.26 -3.32
C PRO A 342 -7.87 22.13 -4.28
N GLY A 343 -8.55 21.52 -5.26
CA GLY A 343 -9.33 22.22 -6.28
C GLY A 343 -8.54 22.68 -7.52
N ALA A 344 -7.21 22.58 -7.53
CA ALA A 344 -6.45 22.80 -8.76
C ALA A 344 -6.75 21.68 -9.77
N PRO A 345 -7.18 22.00 -11.01
CA PRO A 345 -7.61 20.97 -11.97
C PRO A 345 -6.46 20.27 -12.69
N ARG A 346 -5.23 20.75 -12.51
CA ARG A 346 -4.05 20.32 -13.26
C ARG A 346 -2.81 20.21 -12.38
N GLY A 347 -1.93 19.29 -12.78
CA GLY A 347 -0.53 19.25 -12.42
C GLY A 347 0.35 19.40 -13.66
N THR A 348 1.66 19.32 -13.50
CA THR A 348 2.63 19.34 -14.61
C THR A 348 3.53 18.11 -14.57
N VAL A 349 3.92 17.65 -15.77
CA VAL A 349 5.01 16.69 -15.94
C VAL A 349 6.11 17.33 -16.78
N LEU A 350 7.32 17.32 -16.24
CA LEU A 350 8.56 17.62 -16.97
C LEU A 350 9.30 16.30 -17.17
N CYS A 351 9.46 15.87 -18.43
CA CYS A 351 10.39 14.80 -18.79
C CYS A 351 11.63 15.43 -19.42
N LEU A 352 12.84 15.07 -18.92
CA LEU A 352 14.09 15.63 -19.41
C LEU A 352 14.43 15.11 -20.81
N ASN A 353 14.15 13.83 -21.09
CA ASN A 353 14.35 13.25 -22.42
C ASN A 353 13.48 11.99 -22.61
N VAL A 354 12.38 12.08 -23.35
CA VAL A 354 11.50 10.94 -23.62
C VAL A 354 12.13 9.82 -24.44
N ASN A 355 13.28 10.08 -25.09
CA ASN A 355 14.03 9.09 -25.84
C ASN A 355 14.93 8.22 -24.95
N ASP A 356 15.18 8.64 -23.71
CA ASP A 356 15.91 7.85 -22.72
C ASP A 356 14.96 6.82 -22.10
N SER A 357 15.03 5.59 -22.62
CA SER A 357 14.09 4.51 -22.25
C SER A 357 14.77 3.14 -22.39
N SER A 358 14.51 2.27 -21.41
CA SER A 358 14.83 0.83 -21.47
C SER A 358 13.73 -0.01 -22.12
N GLU A 359 12.55 0.59 -22.36
CA GLU A 359 11.45 -0.12 -23.03
C GLU A 359 11.81 -0.40 -24.50
N PRO A 360 11.47 -1.60 -25.00
CA PRO A 360 11.75 -1.95 -26.39
C PRO A 360 11.04 -0.98 -27.34
N ALA A 361 11.77 -0.52 -28.35
CA ALA A 361 11.17 0.24 -29.43
C ALA A 361 10.59 -0.70 -30.49
N ALA A 362 9.62 -0.21 -31.26
CA ALA A 362 9.09 -0.92 -32.41
C ALA A 362 10.20 -1.30 -33.41
N ASP A 363 11.18 -0.43 -33.59
CA ASP A 363 12.36 -0.63 -34.43
C ASP A 363 13.65 -0.75 -33.62
N ARG A 364 14.65 -1.47 -34.16
CA ARG A 364 15.97 -1.63 -33.53
C ARG A 364 16.76 -0.33 -33.38
N ASN A 365 16.50 0.64 -34.23
CA ASN A 365 17.11 1.97 -34.21
C ASN A 365 16.05 3.05 -34.47
N PRO A 366 15.23 3.35 -33.49
CA PRO A 366 14.10 4.26 -33.67
C PRO A 366 14.57 5.68 -33.95
N ALA A 367 13.84 6.39 -34.78
CA ALA A 367 13.98 7.83 -34.93
C ALA A 367 13.72 8.51 -33.55
N PRO A 368 14.27 9.71 -33.33
CA PRO A 368 13.89 10.52 -32.17
C PRO A 368 12.38 10.76 -32.14
N ALA A 369 11.79 10.74 -30.95
CA ALA A 369 10.37 11.09 -30.78
C ALA A 369 10.13 12.54 -31.17
N ALA A 370 9.10 12.78 -31.99
CA ALA A 370 8.64 14.09 -32.38
C ALA A 370 7.45 14.55 -31.54
N GLU A 371 6.63 13.61 -31.09
CA GLU A 371 5.42 13.86 -30.29
C GLU A 371 5.30 12.88 -29.11
N LEU A 372 4.70 13.36 -28.03
CA LEU A 372 4.25 12.55 -26.91
C LEU A 372 2.71 12.51 -26.91
N ARG A 373 2.12 11.33 -27.14
CA ARG A 373 0.69 11.10 -27.00
C ARG A 373 0.38 10.77 -25.56
N VAL A 374 -0.65 11.42 -25.01
CA VAL A 374 -1.15 11.21 -23.65
C VAL A 374 -2.54 10.60 -23.70
N PHE A 375 -2.78 9.62 -22.84
CA PHE A 375 -4.09 9.00 -22.71
C PHE A 375 -4.42 8.74 -21.23
N VAL A 376 -5.71 8.55 -20.94
CA VAL A 376 -6.21 8.12 -19.62
C VAL A 376 -6.72 6.71 -19.73
N SER A 377 -6.37 5.85 -18.75
CA SER A 377 -7.02 4.56 -18.62
C SER A 377 -8.48 4.76 -18.18
N ALA A 378 -9.40 4.27 -18.99
CA ALA A 378 -10.84 4.30 -18.69
C ALA A 378 -11.32 3.04 -17.94
N GLY A 379 -10.38 2.18 -17.53
CA GLY A 379 -10.65 0.85 -17.00
C GLY A 379 -10.95 -0.19 -18.09
N SER A 380 -11.04 -1.46 -17.73
CA SER A 380 -11.31 -2.59 -18.66
C SER A 380 -10.38 -2.63 -19.90
N GLY A 381 -9.16 -2.08 -19.81
CA GLY A 381 -8.20 -2.03 -20.92
C GLY A 381 -8.51 -0.95 -21.97
N GLN A 382 -9.55 -0.13 -21.76
CA GLN A 382 -9.85 0.98 -22.63
C GLN A 382 -8.98 2.19 -22.32
N GLN A 383 -8.38 2.76 -23.35
CA GLN A 383 -7.60 4.00 -23.29
C GLN A 383 -8.36 5.11 -24.00
N ARG A 384 -8.48 6.25 -23.35
CA ARG A 384 -9.05 7.46 -23.96
C ARG A 384 -7.93 8.46 -24.23
N PRO A 385 -7.63 8.78 -25.51
CA PRO A 385 -6.60 9.76 -25.81
C PRO A 385 -7.02 11.16 -25.32
N LEU A 386 -6.05 11.87 -24.76
CA LEU A 386 -6.17 13.29 -24.40
C LEU A 386 -5.60 14.20 -25.49
N GLY A 387 -4.72 13.68 -26.33
CA GLY A 387 -4.05 14.39 -27.41
C GLY A 387 -2.56 14.14 -27.46
N THR A 388 -1.87 14.89 -28.32
CA THR A 388 -0.41 14.86 -28.49
C THR A 388 0.20 16.21 -28.14
N VAL A 389 1.45 16.20 -27.67
CA VAL A 389 2.26 17.40 -27.45
C VAL A 389 3.61 17.27 -28.14
N PRO A 390 4.18 18.36 -28.68
CA PRO A 390 5.46 18.29 -29.36
C PRO A 390 6.60 18.00 -28.37
N VAL A 391 7.55 17.17 -28.79
CA VAL A 391 8.80 16.91 -28.10
C VAL A 391 9.85 17.93 -28.58
N ALA A 392 10.57 18.55 -27.67
CA ALA A 392 11.64 19.48 -28.03
C ALA A 392 12.83 18.72 -28.65
N SER A 393 13.71 19.42 -29.37
CA SER A 393 14.83 18.80 -30.09
C SER A 393 15.86 18.13 -29.19
N ASP A 394 15.89 18.44 -27.88
CA ASP A 394 16.69 17.75 -26.87
C ASP A 394 15.97 16.54 -26.23
N GLY A 395 14.76 16.22 -26.68
CA GLY A 395 13.90 15.16 -26.16
C GLY A 395 13.04 15.58 -24.97
N SER A 396 13.15 16.82 -24.50
CA SER A 396 12.39 17.27 -23.32
C SER A 396 10.92 17.61 -23.65
N VAL A 397 10.05 17.40 -22.64
CA VAL A 397 8.63 17.73 -22.69
C VAL A 397 8.21 18.36 -21.36
N LEU A 398 7.41 19.43 -21.42
CA LEU A 398 6.74 20.02 -20.26
C LEU A 398 5.26 20.20 -20.60
N VAL A 399 4.36 19.57 -19.84
CA VAL A 399 2.94 19.49 -20.18
C VAL A 399 2.05 19.62 -18.95
N TYR A 400 0.92 20.34 -19.10
CA TYR A 400 -0.19 20.33 -18.14
C TYR A 400 -1.05 19.08 -18.33
N LEU A 401 -1.32 18.36 -17.24
CA LEU A 401 -2.10 17.13 -17.24
C LEU A 401 -3.23 17.17 -16.22
N PRO A 402 -4.34 16.45 -16.45
CA PRO A 402 -5.41 16.31 -15.47
C PRO A 402 -4.90 15.58 -14.22
N VAL A 403 -5.54 15.83 -13.09
CA VAL A 403 -5.22 15.22 -11.79
C VAL A 403 -6.23 14.15 -11.42
N GLY A 404 -5.84 13.24 -10.53
CA GLY A 404 -6.76 12.23 -9.98
C GLY A 404 -7.20 11.17 -10.99
N VAL A 405 -6.43 10.96 -12.06
CA VAL A 405 -6.70 9.94 -13.09
C VAL A 405 -5.42 9.21 -13.50
N PRO A 406 -5.51 7.92 -13.89
CA PRO A 406 -4.36 7.17 -14.39
C PRO A 406 -3.97 7.63 -15.78
N LEU A 407 -2.75 8.13 -15.93
CA LEU A 407 -2.17 8.68 -17.15
C LEU A 407 -1.17 7.71 -17.76
N GLY A 408 -1.27 7.49 -19.06
CA GLY A 408 -0.32 6.72 -19.86
C GLY A 408 0.24 7.54 -21.01
N PHE A 409 1.36 7.10 -21.59
CA PHE A 409 2.12 7.84 -22.59
C PHE A 409 2.61 6.93 -23.70
N ASP A 410 2.63 7.48 -24.92
CA ASP A 410 3.27 6.90 -26.08
C ASP A 410 4.21 7.93 -26.72
N THR A 411 5.37 7.48 -27.18
CA THR A 411 6.22 8.32 -28.03
C THR A 411 5.96 8.01 -29.50
N LEU A 412 5.84 9.07 -30.31
CA LEU A 412 5.53 8.99 -31.74
C LEU A 412 6.65 9.64 -32.57
N ASP A 413 6.85 9.13 -33.79
CA ASP A 413 7.73 9.77 -34.79
C ASP A 413 7.05 10.99 -35.46
N ALA A 414 7.77 11.65 -36.38
CA ALA A 414 7.25 12.80 -37.11
C ALA A 414 6.08 12.45 -38.09
N GLN A 415 5.86 11.19 -38.35
CA GLN A 415 4.74 10.67 -39.17
C GLN A 415 3.55 10.20 -38.32
N GLY A 416 3.68 10.29 -36.97
CA GLY A 416 2.66 9.85 -36.02
C GLY A 416 2.66 8.34 -35.76
N ASN A 417 3.69 7.60 -36.20
CA ASN A 417 3.83 6.19 -35.90
C ASN A 417 4.30 5.99 -34.47
N LEU A 418 3.83 4.92 -33.83
CA LEU A 418 4.21 4.54 -32.49
C LEU A 418 5.69 4.09 -32.44
N LEU A 419 6.50 4.77 -31.64
CA LEU A 419 7.88 4.38 -31.36
C LEU A 419 7.98 3.50 -30.12
N ARG A 420 7.38 3.95 -29.00
CA ARG A 420 7.32 3.21 -27.74
C ARG A 420 6.01 3.45 -27.02
N HIS A 421 5.50 2.41 -26.40
CA HIS A 421 4.36 2.47 -25.51
C HIS A 421 4.85 2.32 -24.06
N GLN A 422 4.36 3.18 -23.16
CA GLN A 422 4.65 3.06 -21.74
C GLN A 422 3.66 2.11 -21.08
N PRO A 423 4.10 0.97 -20.53
CA PRO A 423 3.19 -0.05 -20.02
C PRO A 423 2.60 0.27 -18.65
N ALA A 424 3.08 1.32 -17.96
CA ALA A 424 2.66 1.69 -16.62
C ALA A 424 1.93 3.04 -16.61
N PHE A 425 1.04 3.21 -15.64
CA PHE A 425 0.33 4.45 -15.41
C PHE A 425 0.94 5.25 -14.27
N LEU A 426 0.94 6.56 -14.41
CA LEU A 426 1.16 7.49 -13.31
C LEU A 426 -0.11 8.32 -13.07
N TRP A 427 -0.16 9.02 -11.96
CA TRP A 427 -1.18 10.02 -11.67
C TRP A 427 -0.54 11.26 -11.06
N LEU A 428 -1.27 12.34 -11.05
CA LEU A 428 -0.88 13.58 -10.40
C LEU A 428 -1.91 13.97 -9.35
N GLN A 429 -1.42 14.54 -8.27
CA GLN A 429 -2.23 15.27 -7.29
C GLN A 429 -2.48 16.72 -7.78
N PRO A 430 -3.51 17.40 -7.26
CA PRO A 430 -3.77 18.80 -7.61
C PRO A 430 -2.55 19.71 -7.40
N LYS A 431 -2.08 20.37 -8.47
CA LYS A 431 -0.91 21.25 -8.52
C LYS A 431 0.44 20.54 -8.41
N GLU A 432 0.51 19.22 -8.38
CA GLU A 432 1.77 18.49 -8.39
C GLU A 432 2.62 18.86 -9.62
N ASN A 433 3.92 19.07 -9.39
CA ASN A 433 4.93 19.25 -10.43
C ASN A 433 5.85 18.03 -10.39
N ARG A 434 5.67 17.11 -11.33
CA ARG A 434 6.42 15.88 -11.40
C ARG A 434 7.56 15.97 -12.39
N GLY A 435 8.78 15.58 -11.95
CA GLY A 435 9.95 15.43 -12.80
C GLY A 435 10.18 13.98 -13.19
N CYS A 436 10.51 13.73 -14.47
CA CYS A 436 10.96 12.44 -14.99
C CYS A 436 12.30 12.64 -15.69
N VAL A 437 13.26 11.74 -15.50
CA VAL A 437 14.55 11.75 -16.18
C VAL A 437 14.38 11.33 -17.64
N GLY A 438 13.69 10.20 -17.86
CA GLY A 438 13.36 9.64 -19.16
C GLY A 438 11.95 9.04 -19.15
N CYS A 439 11.63 8.27 -20.18
CA CYS A 439 10.42 7.49 -20.29
C CYS A 439 10.77 6.02 -20.00
N HIS A 440 10.75 5.61 -18.72
CA HIS A 440 11.28 4.33 -18.23
C HIS A 440 12.78 4.17 -18.49
N GLU A 441 13.54 5.18 -18.13
CA GLU A 441 15.00 5.15 -18.25
C GLU A 441 15.65 4.03 -17.43
N PRO A 442 16.81 3.50 -17.85
CA PRO A 442 17.58 2.57 -17.05
C PRO A 442 17.96 3.21 -15.71
N ARG A 443 17.77 2.49 -14.61
CA ARG A 443 17.97 2.98 -13.23
C ARG A 443 19.40 3.42 -12.89
N ASN A 444 20.37 3.01 -13.70
CA ASN A 444 21.79 3.38 -13.57
C ASN A 444 22.17 4.59 -14.44
N HIS A 445 21.21 5.20 -15.13
CA HIS A 445 21.45 6.42 -15.90
C HIS A 445 21.27 7.66 -15.02
N SER A 446 22.22 8.60 -15.18
CA SER A 446 22.09 9.95 -14.62
C SER A 446 21.65 10.91 -15.72
N PRO A 447 20.76 11.87 -15.42
CA PRO A 447 20.35 12.86 -16.39
C PRO A 447 21.54 13.72 -16.81
N ARG A 448 21.50 14.21 -18.04
CA ARG A 448 22.49 15.20 -18.49
C ARG A 448 22.28 16.50 -17.70
N ASN A 449 23.38 17.13 -17.27
CA ASN A 449 23.33 18.43 -16.58
C ASN A 449 23.15 19.57 -17.59
N ILE A 450 21.98 19.63 -18.23
CA ILE A 450 21.60 20.69 -19.17
C ILE A 450 20.22 21.24 -18.77
N ARG A 451 19.97 22.51 -19.09
CA ARG A 451 18.64 23.08 -18.92
C ARG A 451 17.74 22.57 -20.06
N PRO A 452 16.62 21.86 -19.75
CA PRO A 452 15.75 21.33 -20.77
C PRO A 452 15.11 22.44 -21.61
N LEU A 453 15.05 22.26 -22.93
CA LEU A 453 14.47 23.24 -23.84
C LEU A 453 12.98 23.43 -23.58
N ALA A 454 12.26 22.39 -23.15
CA ALA A 454 10.85 22.50 -22.80
C ALA A 454 10.59 23.51 -21.68
N THR A 455 11.53 23.74 -20.76
CA THR A 455 11.39 24.72 -19.67
C THR A 455 11.56 26.18 -20.11
N GLN A 456 11.94 26.42 -21.36
CA GLN A 456 12.05 27.76 -21.94
C GLN A 456 10.72 28.27 -22.54
N ARG A 457 9.68 27.46 -22.47
CA ARG A 457 8.32 27.74 -22.98
C ARG A 457 7.30 27.48 -21.88
N GLU A 458 6.11 28.03 -22.07
CA GLU A 458 4.95 27.65 -21.26
C GLU A 458 4.67 26.14 -21.44
N PRO A 459 4.23 25.46 -20.37
CA PRO A 459 3.85 24.06 -20.48
C PRO A 459 2.80 23.85 -21.57
N ALA A 460 2.99 22.82 -22.38
CA ALA A 460 2.04 22.46 -23.42
C ALA A 460 0.65 22.17 -22.81
N ARG A 461 -0.39 22.55 -23.53
CA ARG A 461 -1.78 22.33 -23.11
C ARG A 461 -2.43 21.29 -24.01
N LEU A 462 -3.13 20.36 -23.40
CA LEU A 462 -4.02 19.45 -24.08
C LEU A 462 -5.47 19.93 -23.90
N ASP A 463 -6.25 19.85 -24.96
CA ASP A 463 -7.69 20.18 -24.93
C ASP A 463 -8.46 18.98 -24.32
N PHE A 464 -8.38 18.82 -23.01
CA PHE A 464 -9.31 17.97 -22.30
C PHE A 464 -10.37 18.85 -21.64
N ALA A 465 -11.65 18.59 -21.94
CA ALA A 465 -12.75 19.22 -21.22
C ALA A 465 -12.53 18.98 -19.71
N ASP A 466 -12.66 20.03 -18.90
CA ASP A 466 -12.50 19.96 -17.44
C ASP A 466 -13.39 18.86 -16.86
N GLN A 467 -12.85 17.64 -16.78
CA GLN A 467 -13.52 16.49 -16.19
C GLN A 467 -13.24 16.40 -14.68
N THR A 468 -13.17 17.54 -14.04
CA THR A 468 -13.19 17.64 -12.57
C THR A 468 -14.63 17.52 -12.02
N THR A 469 -15.40 16.58 -12.52
CA THR A 469 -16.58 16.10 -11.78
C THR A 469 -16.30 14.70 -11.24
N ALA A 470 -15.31 14.58 -10.37
CA ALA A 470 -15.46 13.62 -9.28
C ALA A 470 -16.78 13.99 -8.57
N PRO A 471 -17.71 13.06 -8.34
CA PRO A 471 -18.90 13.37 -7.59
C PRO A 471 -18.46 13.95 -6.24
N ARG A 472 -18.78 15.22 -6.00
CA ARG A 472 -18.71 15.81 -4.68
C ARG A 472 -19.48 14.85 -3.78
N ALA A 473 -18.77 14.25 -2.81
CA ALA A 473 -19.43 13.60 -1.69
C ALA A 473 -20.36 14.68 -1.12
N THR A 474 -21.64 14.54 -1.37
CA THR A 474 -22.65 15.31 -0.66
C THR A 474 -22.54 14.87 0.78
N ALA A 475 -22.01 15.76 1.60
CA ALA A 475 -22.12 15.62 3.04
C ALA A 475 -23.60 15.50 3.43
N PRO A 476 -23.93 14.61 4.39
CA PRO A 476 -25.28 14.55 4.96
C PRO A 476 -25.64 15.78 5.76
#